data_aeff5b4bc4212a624fbcb64b32cd4c4f
#
_entry.id   aeff5b4bc4212a624fbcb64b32cd4c4f
#
_cell.length_a   1.000
_cell.length_b   1.000
_cell.length_c   1.000
_cell.angle_alpha   90.00
_cell.angle_beta   90.00
_cell.angle_gamma   90.00
#
_symmetry.space_group_name_H-M   'P 1'
#
loop_
_entity.id
_entity.type
_entity.pdbx_description
1 polymer ?
#
loop_
_entity_poly.entity_id
_entity_poly.type
_entity_poly.pdbx_seq_one_letter_code
_entity_poly.pdbx_strand_id
1 'polypeptide(L)'
;MIQVLLKYYSGMTPIKTAESHVVEALAALAQAQRLRAFRALVVAGSEGLTPSALAALLQIAPSALSFHLKALSHAGLVSAEASGRNLIYRAEFARMNDLLTYLTQDCCQGQSCAVVPEATQACC
;
A
#
# COMPACT_ATOMS: atom_id res chain seq x y z
N MET A 1 12.86 -28.51 9.92
CA MET A 1 12.60 -27.07 9.80
C MET A 1 12.31 -26.63 8.40
N ILE A 2 13.15 -26.98 7.44
CA ILE A 2 12.91 -26.63 6.04
C ILE A 2 11.61 -27.25 5.52
N GLN A 3 11.29 -28.46 5.94
CA GLN A 3 10.06 -29.13 5.54
C GLN A 3 8.81 -28.46 6.07
N VAL A 4 8.88 -27.88 7.26
CA VAL A 4 7.76 -27.14 7.84
C VAL A 4 7.54 -25.84 7.07
N LEU A 5 8.61 -25.14 6.73
CA LEU A 5 8.54 -23.93 5.91
C LEU A 5 8.03 -24.24 4.51
N LEU A 6 8.50 -25.31 3.89
CA LEU A 6 8.03 -25.71 2.56
C LEU A 6 6.56 -26.09 2.57
N LYS A 7 6.13 -26.78 3.61
CA LYS A 7 4.72 -27.15 3.78
C LYS A 7 3.85 -25.93 4.00
N TYR A 8 4.35 -24.97 4.76
CA TYR A 8 3.67 -23.71 5.02
C TYR A 8 3.51 -22.91 3.73
N TYR A 9 4.59 -22.84 2.93
CA TYR A 9 4.56 -22.11 1.68
C TYR A 9 3.80 -22.85 0.57
N SER A 10 3.77 -24.16 0.57
CA SER A 10 3.09 -24.91 -0.48
C SER A 10 1.57 -24.86 -0.38
N GLY A 11 1.03 -24.52 0.78
CA GLY A 11 -0.42 -24.35 0.96
C GLY A 11 -0.93 -22.98 0.55
N MET A 12 -0.03 -22.07 0.21
CA MET A 12 -0.39 -20.68 -0.12
C MET A 12 -0.27 -20.43 -1.62
N THR A 13 -1.25 -20.86 -2.36
CA THR A 13 -1.32 -20.57 -3.79
C THR A 13 -2.24 -19.38 -4.02
N PRO A 14 -1.91 -18.42 -4.84
CA PRO A 14 -0.73 -18.25 -5.70
C PRO A 14 0.34 -17.39 -5.02
N ILE A 15 1.27 -18.01 -4.37
CA ILE A 15 2.26 -17.31 -3.53
C ILE A 15 3.14 -16.38 -4.34
N LYS A 16 3.59 -16.81 -5.50
CA LYS A 16 4.53 -16.02 -6.30
C LYS A 16 3.93 -14.68 -6.72
N THR A 17 2.69 -14.67 -7.13
CA THR A 17 2.01 -13.46 -7.58
C THR A 17 1.73 -12.53 -6.40
N ALA A 18 1.21 -13.07 -5.31
CA ALA A 18 0.92 -12.28 -4.11
C ALA A 18 2.19 -11.72 -3.49
N GLU A 19 3.22 -12.54 -3.35
CA GLU A 19 4.51 -12.14 -2.80
C GLU A 19 5.15 -11.06 -3.66
N SER A 20 5.15 -11.22 -4.98
CA SER A 20 5.72 -10.26 -5.93
C SER A 20 5.03 -8.89 -5.82
N HIS A 21 3.71 -8.86 -5.75
CA HIS A 21 2.96 -7.62 -5.57
C HIS A 21 3.23 -6.97 -4.21
N VAL A 22 3.36 -7.76 -3.18
CA VAL A 22 3.68 -7.27 -1.84
C VAL A 22 5.08 -6.65 -1.82
N VAL A 23 6.05 -7.32 -2.42
CA VAL A 23 7.42 -6.80 -2.50
C VAL A 23 7.47 -5.48 -3.28
N GLU A 24 6.77 -5.40 -4.40
CA GLU A 24 6.68 -4.17 -5.19
C GLU A 24 6.06 -3.04 -4.37
N ALA A 25 4.99 -3.32 -3.65
CA ALA A 25 4.32 -2.34 -2.81
C ALA A 25 5.23 -1.86 -1.69
N LEU A 26 5.90 -2.78 -1.01
CA LEU A 26 6.83 -2.43 0.06
C LEU A 26 8.02 -1.62 -0.47
N ALA A 27 8.55 -1.99 -1.62
CA ALA A 27 9.65 -1.26 -2.25
C ALA A 27 9.23 0.17 -2.61
N ALA A 28 8.03 0.33 -3.14
CA ALA A 28 7.50 1.66 -3.47
C ALA A 28 7.31 2.51 -2.22
N LEU A 29 6.88 1.92 -1.12
CA LEU A 29 6.67 2.63 0.15
C LEU A 29 7.95 2.84 0.95
N ALA A 30 9.04 2.19 0.59
CA ALA A 30 10.30 2.27 1.33
C ALA A 30 11.13 3.50 0.93
N GLN A 31 10.47 4.64 0.79
CA GLN A 31 11.09 5.92 0.53
C GLN A 31 10.19 6.98 1.18
N ALA A 32 10.78 7.87 1.95
CA ALA A 32 10.05 8.77 2.85
C ALA A 32 8.99 9.60 2.12
N GLN A 33 9.33 10.20 1.00
CA GLN A 33 8.38 11.06 0.28
C GLN A 33 7.25 10.24 -0.35
N ARG A 34 7.54 9.06 -0.85
CA ARG A 34 6.49 8.16 -1.37
C ARG A 34 5.54 7.70 -0.27
N LEU A 35 6.09 7.36 0.88
CA LEU A 35 5.27 6.99 2.01
C LEU A 35 4.36 8.14 2.45
N ARG A 36 4.89 9.35 2.52
CA ARG A 36 4.10 10.54 2.86
C ARG A 36 3.03 10.82 1.83
N ALA A 37 3.34 10.68 0.54
CA ALA A 37 2.38 10.87 -0.54
C ALA A 37 1.24 9.84 -0.44
N PHE A 38 1.58 8.60 -0.25
CA PHE A 38 0.59 7.54 -0.09
C PHE A 38 -0.30 7.80 1.14
N ARG A 39 0.31 8.16 2.26
CA ARG A 39 -0.44 8.48 3.49
C ARG A 39 -1.39 9.66 3.30
N ALA A 40 -0.95 10.68 2.58
CA ALA A 40 -1.81 11.83 2.28
C ALA A 40 -3.03 11.42 1.45
N LEU A 41 -2.83 10.52 0.49
CA LEU A 41 -3.93 10.01 -0.32
C LEU A 41 -4.87 9.10 0.48
N VAL A 42 -4.35 8.34 1.41
CA VAL A 42 -5.18 7.53 2.32
C VAL A 42 -6.09 8.44 3.14
N VAL A 43 -5.54 9.52 3.67
CA VAL A 43 -6.31 10.49 4.47
C VAL A 43 -7.36 11.21 3.59
N ALA A 44 -7.01 11.54 2.37
CA ALA A 44 -7.92 12.19 1.44
C ALA A 44 -9.12 11.31 1.04
N GLY A 45 -8.94 10.01 1.10
CA GLY A 45 -10.03 9.06 0.83
C GLY A 45 -10.54 9.13 -0.60
N SER A 46 -11.86 9.04 -0.75
CA SER A 46 -12.49 8.97 -2.07
C SER A 46 -12.42 10.27 -2.86
N GLU A 47 -12.17 11.39 -2.21
CA GLU A 47 -12.00 12.66 -2.91
C GLU A 47 -10.69 12.74 -3.66
N GLY A 48 -9.65 12.12 -3.11
CA GLY A 48 -8.32 12.15 -3.71
C GLY A 48 -7.69 13.54 -3.66
N LEU A 49 -6.57 13.67 -4.34
CA LEU A 49 -5.83 14.94 -4.43
C LEU A 49 -5.28 15.12 -5.82
N THR A 50 -5.20 16.37 -6.26
CA THR A 50 -4.48 16.70 -7.49
C THR A 50 -2.97 16.67 -7.21
N PRO A 51 -2.12 16.49 -8.24
CA PRO A 51 -0.68 16.56 -8.04
C PRO A 51 -0.22 17.89 -7.45
N SER A 52 -0.82 19.00 -7.86
CA SER A 52 -0.42 20.31 -7.32
C SER A 52 -0.78 20.46 -5.85
N ALA A 53 -1.96 19.98 -5.43
CA ALA A 53 -2.35 19.99 -4.02
C ALA A 53 -1.42 19.10 -3.19
N LEU A 54 -1.08 17.95 -3.72
CA LEU A 54 -0.21 17.00 -3.03
C LEU A 54 1.23 17.54 -2.94
N ALA A 55 1.74 18.16 -3.99
CA ALA A 55 3.07 18.79 -3.99
C ALA A 55 3.14 19.92 -2.96
N ALA A 56 2.10 20.73 -2.88
CA ALA A 56 2.02 21.80 -1.88
C ALA A 56 1.97 21.24 -0.46
N LEU A 57 1.19 20.20 -0.25
CA LEU A 57 1.06 19.56 1.06
C LEU A 57 2.38 18.95 1.53
N LEU A 58 3.11 18.32 0.62
CA LEU A 58 4.38 17.65 0.93
C LEU A 58 5.58 18.59 0.85
N GLN A 59 5.39 19.79 0.33
CA GLN A 59 6.46 20.78 0.14
C GLN A 59 7.60 20.22 -0.70
N ILE A 60 7.26 19.59 -1.81
CA ILE A 60 8.23 19.05 -2.77
C ILE A 60 7.97 19.62 -4.17
N ALA A 61 9.00 19.59 -5.00
CA ALA A 61 8.89 20.04 -6.37
C ALA A 61 7.90 19.16 -7.15
N PRO A 62 7.07 19.73 -8.02
CA PRO A 62 6.14 18.95 -8.83
C PRO A 62 6.80 17.86 -9.66
N SER A 63 8.01 18.09 -10.15
CA SER A 63 8.75 17.09 -10.92
C SER A 63 9.14 15.87 -10.05
N ALA A 64 9.55 16.12 -8.82
CA ALA A 64 9.86 15.04 -7.87
C ALA A 64 8.61 14.25 -7.53
N LEU A 65 7.50 14.95 -7.27
CA LEU A 65 6.23 14.29 -6.98
C LEU A 65 5.77 13.43 -8.15
N SER A 66 5.87 13.94 -9.36
CA SER A 66 5.49 13.20 -10.56
C SER A 66 6.22 11.87 -10.65
N PHE A 67 7.50 11.88 -10.34
CA PHE A 67 8.33 10.67 -10.28
C PHE A 67 7.84 9.70 -9.21
N HIS A 68 7.54 10.22 -8.02
CA HIS A 68 7.05 9.39 -6.92
C HIS A 68 5.66 8.81 -7.19
N LEU A 69 4.77 9.59 -7.78
CA LEU A 69 3.43 9.11 -8.15
C LEU A 69 3.50 8.02 -9.21
N LYS A 70 4.43 8.15 -10.14
CA LYS A 70 4.63 7.13 -11.15
C LYS A 70 5.08 5.81 -10.51
N ALA A 71 5.99 5.87 -9.56
CA ALA A 71 6.45 4.68 -8.84
C ALA A 71 5.31 4.03 -8.04
N LEU A 72 4.50 4.83 -7.36
CA LEU A 72 3.36 4.34 -6.61
C LEU A 72 2.28 3.74 -7.53
N SER A 73 2.03 4.36 -8.67
CA SER A 73 1.08 3.84 -9.67
C SER A 73 1.55 2.52 -10.25
N HIS A 74 2.83 2.41 -10.53
CA HIS A 74 3.42 1.19 -11.05
C HIS A 74 3.27 0.02 -10.08
N ALA A 75 3.38 0.30 -8.80
CA ALA A 75 3.18 -0.70 -7.75
C ALA A 75 1.69 -1.00 -7.47
N GLY A 76 0.79 -0.28 -8.12
CA GLY A 76 -0.65 -0.47 -7.93
C GLY A 76 -1.21 0.13 -6.65
N LEU A 77 -0.45 0.98 -5.98
CA LEU A 77 -0.86 1.57 -4.70
C LEU A 77 -1.73 2.80 -4.86
N VAL A 78 -1.63 3.47 -5.99
CA VAL A 78 -2.45 4.64 -6.30
C VAL A 78 -2.98 4.54 -7.72
N SER A 79 -4.08 5.23 -7.98
CA SER A 79 -4.66 5.36 -9.31
C SER A 79 -4.91 6.83 -9.62
N ALA A 80 -4.99 7.14 -10.90
CA ALA A 80 -5.27 8.49 -11.36
C ALA A 80 -6.51 8.49 -12.24
N GLU A 81 -7.37 9.46 -12.04
CA GLU A 81 -8.58 9.65 -12.83
C GLU A 81 -8.61 11.06 -13.37
N ALA A 82 -8.90 11.20 -14.65
CA ALA A 82 -9.04 12.52 -15.27
C ALA A 82 -10.36 13.15 -14.83
N SER A 83 -10.29 14.38 -14.34
CA SER A 83 -11.45 15.16 -13.95
C SER A 83 -11.29 16.56 -14.56
N GLY A 84 -11.93 16.77 -15.70
CA GLY A 84 -11.75 17.98 -16.47
C GLY A 84 -10.31 18.11 -16.95
N ARG A 85 -9.64 19.17 -16.55
CA ARG A 85 -8.23 19.42 -16.89
C ARG A 85 -7.25 18.87 -15.87
N ASN A 86 -7.78 18.33 -14.78
CA ASN A 86 -6.96 17.86 -13.67
C ASN A 86 -6.93 16.34 -13.61
N LEU A 87 -5.87 15.81 -13.04
CA LEU A 87 -5.80 14.42 -12.62
C LEU A 87 -6.07 14.36 -11.13
N ILE A 88 -6.88 13.41 -10.72
CA ILE A 88 -7.15 13.14 -9.31
C ILE A 88 -6.50 11.82 -8.96
N TYR A 89 -5.57 11.85 -8.03
CA TYR A 89 -4.93 10.64 -7.52
C TYR A 89 -5.65 10.17 -6.27
N ARG A 90 -5.81 8.85 -6.17
CA ARG A 90 -6.44 8.20 -5.01
C ARG A 90 -5.62 7.01 -4.59
N ALA A 91 -5.60 6.73 -3.31
CA ALA A 91 -5.02 5.48 -2.81
C ALA A 91 -5.88 4.30 -3.25
N GLU A 92 -5.24 3.22 -3.65
CA GLU A 92 -5.92 1.97 -3.96
C GLU A 92 -6.08 1.16 -2.68
N PHE A 93 -7.21 1.32 -2.02
CA PHE A 93 -7.46 0.68 -0.73
C PHE A 93 -7.49 -0.84 -0.82
N ALA A 94 -7.94 -1.38 -1.95
CA ALA A 94 -7.92 -2.83 -2.16
C ALA A 94 -6.49 -3.37 -2.13
N ARG A 95 -5.57 -2.66 -2.76
CA ARG A 95 -4.15 -3.06 -2.77
C ARG A 95 -3.52 -2.92 -1.37
N MET A 96 -3.87 -1.84 -0.68
CA MET A 96 -3.41 -1.63 0.70
C MET A 96 -3.90 -2.75 1.61
N ASN A 97 -5.18 -3.12 1.49
CA ASN A 97 -5.76 -4.20 2.29
C ASN A 97 -5.11 -5.54 1.96
N ASP A 98 -4.80 -5.80 0.70
CA ASP A 98 -4.09 -7.01 0.30
C ASP A 98 -2.71 -7.09 0.95
N LEU A 99 -2.00 -5.96 0.98
CA LEU A 99 -0.69 -5.87 1.62
C LEU A 99 -0.80 -6.18 3.12
N LEU A 100 -1.73 -5.52 3.80
CA LEU A 100 -1.93 -5.72 5.24
C LEU A 100 -2.36 -7.16 5.55
N THR A 101 -3.24 -7.70 4.75
CA THR A 101 -3.71 -9.08 4.90
C THR A 101 -2.57 -10.07 4.73
N TYR A 102 -1.75 -9.87 3.72
CA TYR A 102 -0.60 -10.74 3.47
C TYR A 102 0.37 -10.72 4.64
N LEU A 103 0.68 -9.52 5.15
CA LEU A 103 1.64 -9.36 6.25
C LEU A 103 1.13 -9.93 7.57
N THR A 104 -0.19 -9.94 7.76
CA THR A 104 -0.80 -10.44 9.01
C THR A 104 -1.42 -11.82 8.87
N GLN A 105 -1.31 -12.41 7.69
CA GLN A 105 -1.86 -13.73 7.41
C GLN A 105 -1.26 -14.76 8.35
N ASP A 106 -2.11 -15.55 8.96
CA ASP A 106 -1.71 -16.59 9.92
C ASP A 106 -0.89 -16.07 11.09
N CYS A 107 -1.06 -14.80 11.44
CA CYS A 107 -0.40 -14.29 12.62
C CYS A 107 -0.92 -15.04 13.86
N CYS A 108 -0.14 -15.05 14.92
CA CYS A 108 -0.52 -15.69 16.18
C CYS A 108 -0.91 -17.16 15.99
N GLN A 109 -0.18 -17.87 15.16
CA GLN A 109 -0.38 -19.31 14.89
C GLN A 109 -1.78 -19.63 14.37
N GLY A 110 -2.31 -18.77 13.51
CA GLY A 110 -3.61 -18.99 12.90
C GLY A 110 -4.78 -18.42 13.66
N GLN A 111 -4.54 -17.78 14.78
CA GLN A 111 -5.59 -17.05 15.46
C GLN A 111 -5.89 -15.75 14.75
N SER A 112 -7.15 -15.41 14.67
CA SER A 112 -7.60 -14.22 13.98
C SER A 112 -7.11 -12.97 14.72
N CYS A 113 -6.20 -12.24 14.08
CA CYS A 113 -5.75 -10.94 14.56
C CYS A 113 -6.21 -9.88 13.59
N ALA A 114 -7.19 -9.11 13.95
CA ALA A 114 -7.58 -7.98 13.14
C ALA A 114 -6.64 -6.83 13.40
N VAL A 115 -6.09 -6.25 12.34
CA VAL A 115 -5.35 -5.01 12.45
C VAL A 115 -6.40 -3.91 12.58
N VAL A 116 -6.80 -3.64 13.80
CA VAL A 116 -7.72 -2.55 14.08
C VAL A 116 -6.95 -1.36 14.60
N PRO A 117 -7.33 -0.16 14.18
CA PRO A 117 -6.66 1.04 14.67
C PRO A 117 -6.86 1.29 16.16
N GLU A 118 -7.85 0.68 16.75
CA GLU A 118 -8.06 0.82 18.18
C GLU A 118 -7.33 -0.27 18.92
N ALA A 119 -6.52 0.13 19.85
CA ALA A 119 -5.63 -0.73 20.60
C ALA A 119 -6.37 -1.59 21.63
N THR A 120 -7.62 -1.88 21.42
CA THR A 120 -8.38 -2.68 22.34
C THR A 120 -8.11 -4.16 22.20
N GLN A 121 -7.34 -4.54 21.21
CA GLN A 121 -7.09 -5.95 21.01
C GLN A 121 -5.62 -6.20 20.80
N ALA A 122 -5.02 -6.69 21.83
CA ALA A 122 -3.72 -7.29 21.70
C ALA A 122 -3.85 -8.48 20.75
N CYS A 123 -3.17 -8.40 19.65
CA CYS A 123 -2.97 -9.51 18.76
C CYS A 123 -2.06 -10.48 19.50
N CYS A 124 -2.55 -11.63 19.86
CA CYS A 124 -1.82 -12.60 20.67
C CYS A 124 -1.55 -12.08 22.07
#